data_5dfdb93a433b2fe41b89f7e59c0ac57e
#
_entry.id   5dfdb93a433b2fe41b89f7e59c0ac57e
#
_cell.length_a   1.000
_cell.length_b   1.000
_cell.length_c   1.000
_cell.angle_alpha   90.00
_cell.angle_beta   90.00
_cell.angle_gamma   90.00
#
_symmetry.space_group_name_H-M   'P 1'
#
loop_
_entity.id
_entity.type
_entity.pdbx_description
1 polymer ?
#
loop_
_entity_poly.entity_id
_entity_poly.type
_entity_poly.pdbx_seq_one_letter_code
_entity_poly.pdbx_strand_id
1 'polypeptide(L)'
;MKARILFLAFFLIVAGAVSSAQVIIDEKGLYHNEDNELYTGTYIEFYPNGNKRIELSLNKGIIHGPVTLYFESGERNEIRSYSNGKMDGTWITWNQEGVKVAEANYKNGKKHGDWFIWDDNGTLRFEMHYTSGEKTGLWKMFDESGKLVSEVKHD
;
A
#
# COMPACT_ATOMS: atom_id res chain seq x y z
N MET A 1 -2.71 3.74 -41.73
CA MET A 1 -2.75 4.89 -40.79
C MET A 1 -3.36 4.41 -39.49
N LYS A 2 -2.54 4.24 -38.44
CA LYS A 2 -3.00 3.83 -37.11
C LYS A 2 -3.28 5.11 -36.31
N ALA A 3 -4.54 5.31 -35.95
CA ALA A 3 -4.95 6.45 -35.13
C ALA A 3 -4.36 6.28 -33.71
N ARG A 4 -3.51 7.20 -33.30
CA ARG A 4 -3.07 7.34 -31.90
C ARG A 4 -4.20 8.03 -31.15
N ILE A 5 -4.89 7.28 -30.29
CA ILE A 5 -5.83 7.85 -29.31
C ILE A 5 -4.98 8.40 -28.17
N LEU A 6 -4.85 9.74 -28.17
CA LEU A 6 -4.25 10.48 -27.07
C LEU A 6 -5.30 10.58 -25.95
N PHE A 7 -5.13 9.84 -24.89
CA PHE A 7 -5.90 10.07 -23.65
C PHE A 7 -5.35 11.33 -22.97
N LEU A 8 -5.99 12.47 -23.25
CA LEU A 8 -5.77 13.69 -22.48
C LEU A 8 -6.49 13.54 -21.13
N ALA A 9 -5.77 13.25 -20.08
CA ALA A 9 -6.26 13.43 -18.73
C ALA A 9 -6.32 14.92 -18.43
N PHE A 10 -7.54 15.48 -18.39
CA PHE A 10 -7.78 16.87 -17.99
C PHE A 10 -7.56 16.96 -16.48
N PHE A 11 -6.43 17.50 -16.04
CA PHE A 11 -6.18 17.89 -14.66
C PHE A 11 -6.67 19.32 -14.44
N LEU A 12 -7.68 19.49 -13.58
CA LEU A 12 -8.09 20.80 -13.09
C LEU A 12 -7.01 21.28 -12.10
N ILE A 13 -6.22 22.29 -12.51
CA ILE A 13 -5.22 22.91 -11.66
C ILE A 13 -5.94 23.80 -10.66
N VAL A 14 -6.05 23.38 -9.41
CA VAL A 14 -6.31 24.28 -8.27
C VAL A 14 -4.99 24.88 -7.86
N ALA A 15 -4.87 26.20 -7.98
CA ALA A 15 -3.65 26.96 -7.71
C ALA A 15 -3.27 26.91 -6.23
N GLY A 16 -2.29 26.07 -5.94
CA GLY A 16 -1.54 26.05 -4.70
C GLY A 16 -0.22 25.35 -5.05
N ALA A 17 0.84 26.15 -5.29
CA ALA A 17 2.09 25.67 -5.85
C ALA A 17 2.81 24.66 -4.95
N VAL A 18 2.55 23.40 -5.18
CA VAL A 18 3.55 22.35 -5.01
C VAL A 18 3.75 21.79 -6.41
N SER A 19 4.88 22.13 -7.05
CA SER A 19 5.30 21.56 -8.32
C SER A 19 5.54 20.06 -8.10
N SER A 20 4.50 19.25 -8.21
CA SER A 20 4.69 17.84 -8.45
C SER A 20 5.10 17.72 -9.93
N ALA A 21 6.32 17.24 -10.19
CA ALA A 21 6.72 16.87 -11.53
C ALA A 21 5.59 16.05 -12.17
N GLN A 22 5.16 16.42 -13.38
CA GLN A 22 4.11 15.67 -14.07
C GLN A 22 4.67 14.28 -14.38
N VAL A 23 4.14 13.27 -13.71
CA VAL A 23 4.57 11.89 -13.87
C VAL A 23 3.54 11.17 -14.74
N ILE A 24 4.02 10.49 -15.77
CA ILE A 24 3.20 9.74 -16.74
C ILE A 24 3.42 8.26 -16.49
N ILE A 25 2.33 7.47 -16.52
CA ILE A 25 2.39 6.01 -16.40
C ILE A 25 2.22 5.42 -17.78
N ASP A 26 3.16 4.58 -18.23
CA ASP A 26 3.10 3.92 -19.51
C ASP A 26 2.20 2.66 -19.50
N GLU A 27 2.03 2.01 -20.67
CA GLU A 27 1.21 0.78 -20.81
C GLU A 27 1.75 -0.42 -20.02
N LYS A 28 3.02 -0.37 -19.56
CA LYS A 28 3.67 -1.40 -18.73
C LYS A 28 3.56 -1.08 -17.25
N GLY A 29 2.97 0.09 -16.88
CA GLY A 29 2.86 0.55 -15.51
C GLY A 29 4.15 1.18 -14.97
N LEU A 30 5.08 1.59 -15.84
CA LEU A 30 6.29 2.31 -15.44
C LEU A 30 6.03 3.82 -15.38
N TYR A 31 6.61 4.46 -14.39
CA TYR A 31 6.49 5.89 -14.14
C TYR A 31 7.61 6.65 -14.84
N HIS A 32 7.27 7.69 -15.63
CA HIS A 32 8.16 8.53 -16.40
C HIS A 32 8.01 9.99 -16.01
N ASN A 33 9.09 10.77 -16.13
CA ASN A 33 9.04 12.23 -16.03
C ASN A 33 8.57 12.86 -17.37
N GLU A 34 8.49 14.18 -17.45
CA GLU A 34 8.09 14.93 -18.65
C GLU A 34 9.01 14.71 -19.85
N ASP A 35 10.29 14.39 -19.60
CA ASP A 35 11.28 14.09 -20.62
C ASP A 35 11.23 12.63 -21.10
N ASN A 36 10.21 11.87 -20.66
CA ASN A 36 10.02 10.45 -20.95
C ASN A 36 11.14 9.54 -20.39
N GLU A 37 11.84 9.98 -19.36
CA GLU A 37 12.81 9.18 -18.64
C GLU A 37 12.15 8.47 -17.45
N LEU A 38 12.67 7.29 -17.06
CA LEU A 38 12.16 6.56 -15.90
C LEU A 38 12.33 7.39 -14.61
N TYR A 39 11.22 7.70 -13.97
CA TYR A 39 11.18 8.59 -12.81
C TYR A 39 11.76 7.92 -11.55
N THR A 40 12.57 8.67 -10.81
CA THR A 40 13.05 8.31 -9.48
C THR A 40 12.72 9.44 -8.53
N GLY A 41 11.99 9.15 -7.46
CA GLY A 41 11.53 10.14 -6.49
C GLY A 41 10.22 9.76 -5.84
N THR A 42 9.56 10.75 -5.24
CA THR A 42 8.24 10.59 -4.61
C THR A 42 7.17 11.08 -5.58
N TYR A 43 6.15 10.26 -5.80
CA TYR A 43 4.95 10.62 -6.53
C TYR A 43 3.77 10.72 -5.57
N ILE A 44 2.96 11.77 -5.69
CA ILE A 44 1.83 12.02 -4.80
C ILE A 44 0.59 12.30 -5.64
N GLU A 45 -0.51 11.64 -5.30
CA GLU A 45 -1.84 12.00 -5.80
C GLU A 45 -2.68 12.57 -4.66
N PHE A 46 -3.63 13.43 -5.03
CA PHE A 46 -4.50 14.12 -4.08
C PHE A 46 -5.96 13.78 -4.35
N TYR A 47 -6.77 13.84 -3.30
CA TYR A 47 -8.21 13.90 -3.37
C TYR A 47 -8.68 15.27 -3.88
N PRO A 48 -9.94 15.40 -4.35
CA PRO A 48 -10.49 16.70 -4.77
C PRO A 48 -10.49 17.78 -3.67
N ASN A 49 -10.50 17.37 -2.41
CA ASN A 49 -10.44 18.27 -1.24
C ASN A 49 -9.00 18.76 -0.93
N GLY A 50 -7.98 18.32 -1.69
CA GLY A 50 -6.58 18.70 -1.53
C GLY A 50 -5.78 17.82 -0.55
N ASN A 51 -6.40 16.89 0.14
CA ASN A 51 -5.68 15.93 0.99
C ASN A 51 -4.96 14.88 0.13
N LYS A 52 -3.81 14.39 0.60
CA LYS A 52 -3.10 13.29 -0.07
C LYS A 52 -4.02 12.07 -0.17
N ARG A 53 -4.01 11.41 -1.34
CA ARG A 53 -4.67 10.12 -1.58
C ARG A 53 -3.69 8.97 -1.53
N ILE A 54 -2.54 9.15 -2.18
CA ILE A 54 -1.46 8.16 -2.20
C ILE A 54 -0.11 8.87 -2.31
N GLU A 55 0.88 8.30 -1.68
CA GLU A 55 2.29 8.70 -1.77
C GLU A 55 3.13 7.47 -2.09
N LEU A 56 3.86 7.50 -3.20
CA LEU A 56 4.68 6.40 -3.70
C LEU A 56 6.15 6.78 -3.69
N SER A 57 7.00 5.85 -3.27
CA SER A 57 8.45 5.92 -3.53
C SER A 57 8.78 5.14 -4.79
N LEU A 58 9.47 5.80 -5.74
CA LEU A 58 9.81 5.27 -7.05
C LEU A 58 11.32 5.25 -7.27
N ASN A 59 11.80 4.18 -7.89
CA ASN A 59 13.17 4.05 -8.37
C ASN A 59 13.17 3.53 -9.80
N LYS A 60 13.67 4.34 -10.74
CA LYS A 60 13.71 4.02 -12.17
C LYS A 60 12.34 3.51 -12.69
N GLY A 61 11.30 4.31 -12.44
CA GLY A 61 9.94 4.04 -12.89
C GLY A 61 9.21 2.90 -12.16
N ILE A 62 9.81 2.27 -11.15
CA ILE A 62 9.24 1.13 -10.44
C ILE A 62 9.02 1.50 -8.97
N ILE A 63 7.92 1.05 -8.38
CA ILE A 63 7.66 1.22 -6.94
C ILE A 63 8.78 0.51 -6.15
N HIS A 64 9.47 1.28 -5.31
CA HIS A 64 10.55 0.80 -4.44
C HIS A 64 10.59 1.62 -3.15
N GLY A 65 10.40 0.97 -2.01
CA GLY A 65 10.24 1.62 -0.72
C GLY A 65 8.77 1.71 -0.28
N PRO A 66 8.42 2.65 0.60
CA PRO A 66 7.07 2.78 1.13
C PRO A 66 6.08 3.34 0.10
N VAL A 67 4.85 2.83 0.20
CA VAL A 67 3.64 3.39 -0.40
C VAL A 67 2.69 3.69 0.75
N THR A 68 2.22 4.93 0.86
CA THR A 68 1.25 5.34 1.87
C THR A 68 -0.06 5.70 1.20
N LEU A 69 -1.16 5.10 1.65
CA LEU A 69 -2.51 5.45 1.28
C LEU A 69 -3.15 6.24 2.42
N TYR A 70 -4.00 7.18 2.07
CA TYR A 70 -4.69 8.04 3.03
C TYR A 70 -6.20 7.94 2.82
N PHE A 71 -6.95 8.16 3.88
CA PHE A 71 -8.38 8.46 3.81
C PHE A 71 -8.58 9.88 3.24
N GLU A 72 -9.77 10.15 2.74
CA GLU A 72 -10.13 11.48 2.24
C GLU A 72 -10.08 12.57 3.34
N SER A 73 -10.22 12.17 4.60
CA SER A 73 -10.03 13.00 5.80
C SER A 73 -8.58 13.45 6.01
N GLY A 74 -7.59 12.73 5.42
CA GLY A 74 -6.17 13.02 5.48
C GLY A 74 -5.36 12.09 6.40
N GLU A 75 -6.03 11.27 7.21
CA GLU A 75 -5.38 10.26 8.06
C GLU A 75 -4.85 9.12 7.20
N ARG A 76 -3.81 8.43 7.72
CA ARG A 76 -3.26 7.24 7.07
C ARG A 76 -4.26 6.10 7.13
N ASN A 77 -4.50 5.49 5.96
CA ASN A 77 -5.27 4.27 5.84
C ASN A 77 -4.36 3.05 5.80
N GLU A 78 -3.26 3.12 5.02
CA GLU A 78 -2.38 1.97 4.83
C GLU A 78 -0.94 2.39 4.53
N ILE A 79 0.02 1.63 5.03
CA ILE A 79 1.42 1.68 4.59
C ILE A 79 1.78 0.30 4.04
N ARG A 80 2.36 0.29 2.84
CA ARG A 80 2.85 -0.88 2.14
C ARG A 80 4.32 -0.72 1.85
N SER A 81 5.10 -1.79 1.95
CA SER A 81 6.52 -1.80 1.59
C SER A 81 6.77 -2.61 0.33
N TYR A 82 7.59 -2.07 -0.55
CA TYR A 82 7.94 -2.69 -1.83
C TYR A 82 9.44 -2.70 -2.07
N SER A 83 9.91 -3.73 -2.75
CA SER A 83 11.26 -3.80 -3.32
C SER A 83 11.16 -4.20 -4.80
N ASN A 84 11.61 -3.29 -5.70
CA ASN A 84 11.59 -3.49 -7.15
C ASN A 84 10.22 -3.99 -7.67
N GLY A 85 9.14 -3.30 -7.29
CA GLY A 85 7.76 -3.59 -7.69
C GLY A 85 7.12 -4.80 -7.01
N LYS A 86 7.82 -5.50 -6.13
CA LYS A 86 7.29 -6.64 -5.38
C LYS A 86 7.03 -6.25 -3.93
N MET A 87 5.94 -6.75 -3.37
CA MET A 87 5.67 -6.65 -1.94
C MET A 87 6.85 -7.20 -1.14
N ASP A 88 7.46 -6.39 -0.26
CA ASP A 88 8.61 -6.77 0.55
C ASP A 88 8.65 -5.93 1.81
N GLY A 89 8.60 -6.55 2.98
CA GLY A 89 8.50 -5.88 4.28
C GLY A 89 7.08 -5.85 4.84
N THR A 90 6.84 -4.94 5.78
CA THR A 90 5.60 -4.87 6.55
C THR A 90 4.56 -4.00 5.88
N TRP A 91 3.31 -4.45 5.93
CA TRP A 91 2.11 -3.73 5.54
C TRP A 91 1.24 -3.52 6.76
N ILE A 92 0.76 -2.30 6.99
CA ILE A 92 -0.06 -1.94 8.13
C ILE A 92 -1.30 -1.21 7.62
N THR A 93 -2.46 -1.58 8.15
CA THR A 93 -3.76 -0.95 7.83
C THR A 93 -4.38 -0.38 9.10
N TRP A 94 -4.94 0.81 9.00
CA TRP A 94 -5.70 1.48 10.05
C TRP A 94 -7.14 1.74 9.58
N ASN A 95 -8.07 1.77 10.51
CA ASN A 95 -9.43 2.26 10.26
C ASN A 95 -9.47 3.80 10.33
N GLN A 96 -10.65 4.40 10.11
CA GLN A 96 -10.83 5.86 10.11
C GLN A 96 -10.62 6.50 11.50
N GLU A 97 -10.75 5.74 12.56
CA GLU A 97 -10.50 6.14 13.95
C GLU A 97 -9.00 6.06 14.32
N GLY A 98 -8.13 5.64 13.37
CA GLY A 98 -6.69 5.51 13.56
C GLY A 98 -6.27 4.24 14.32
N VAL A 99 -7.19 3.31 14.53
CA VAL A 99 -6.90 2.01 15.16
C VAL A 99 -6.25 1.10 14.14
N LYS A 100 -5.13 0.46 14.50
CA LYS A 100 -4.48 -0.55 13.66
C LYS A 100 -5.35 -1.80 13.60
N VAL A 101 -5.79 -2.17 12.40
CA VAL A 101 -6.69 -3.32 12.15
C VAL A 101 -6.01 -4.49 11.44
N ALA A 102 -4.86 -4.25 10.78
CA ALA A 102 -4.08 -5.33 10.20
C ALA A 102 -2.58 -5.02 10.18
N GLU A 103 -1.77 -6.07 10.31
CA GLU A 103 -0.35 -6.07 10.04
C GLU A 103 0.01 -7.36 9.29
N ALA A 104 0.71 -7.22 8.18
CA ALA A 104 1.05 -8.30 7.28
C ALA A 104 2.50 -8.18 6.83
N ASN A 105 3.22 -9.28 6.77
CA ASN A 105 4.59 -9.29 6.31
C ASN A 105 4.72 -10.04 4.98
N TYR A 106 5.52 -9.48 4.08
CA TYR A 106 5.79 -10.04 2.77
C TYR A 106 7.29 -10.12 2.51
N LYS A 107 7.68 -11.08 1.67
CA LYS A 107 9.03 -11.20 1.13
C LYS A 107 8.98 -11.65 -0.32
N ASN A 108 9.58 -10.85 -1.21
CA ASN A 108 9.60 -11.12 -2.67
C ASN A 108 8.21 -11.41 -3.25
N GLY A 109 7.17 -10.66 -2.84
CA GLY A 109 5.78 -10.81 -3.30
C GLY A 109 4.98 -11.93 -2.66
N LYS A 110 5.56 -12.68 -1.72
CA LYS A 110 4.88 -13.79 -1.01
C LYS A 110 4.65 -13.43 0.45
N LYS A 111 3.54 -13.90 1.02
CA LYS A 111 3.30 -13.84 2.47
C LYS A 111 4.45 -14.49 3.22
N HIS A 112 4.99 -13.81 4.26
CA HIS A 112 6.14 -14.29 5.00
C HIS A 112 6.18 -13.65 6.39
N GLY A 113 6.44 -14.46 7.44
CA GLY A 113 6.46 -13.97 8.82
C GLY A 113 5.07 -13.84 9.44
N ASP A 114 4.97 -13.00 10.45
CA ASP A 114 3.76 -12.86 11.25
C ASP A 114 2.72 -11.98 10.59
N TRP A 115 1.46 -12.33 10.80
CA TRP A 115 0.28 -11.64 10.33
C TRP A 115 -0.71 -11.50 11.48
N PHE A 116 -1.19 -10.29 11.70
CA PHE A 116 -2.12 -9.96 12.76
C PHE A 116 -3.35 -9.26 12.21
N ILE A 117 -4.51 -9.60 12.72
CA ILE A 117 -5.78 -8.91 12.45
C ILE A 117 -6.38 -8.51 13.78
N TRP A 118 -6.74 -7.26 13.89
CA TRP A 118 -7.49 -6.69 15.02
C TRP A 118 -8.90 -6.28 14.56
N ASP A 119 -9.83 -6.20 15.48
CA ASP A 119 -11.12 -5.57 15.23
C ASP A 119 -11.02 -4.03 15.30
N ASP A 120 -12.13 -3.34 15.05
CA ASP A 120 -12.16 -1.87 15.02
C ASP A 120 -11.84 -1.22 16.37
N ASN A 121 -11.92 -1.98 17.48
CA ASN A 121 -11.55 -1.53 18.81
C ASN A 121 -10.08 -1.80 19.16
N GLY A 122 -9.34 -2.48 18.26
CA GLY A 122 -7.95 -2.85 18.47
C GLY A 122 -7.77 -4.17 19.24
N THR A 123 -8.83 -4.97 19.42
CA THR A 123 -8.72 -6.30 20.02
C THR A 123 -8.15 -7.28 19.00
N LEU A 124 -7.07 -7.99 19.34
CA LEU A 124 -6.47 -9.00 18.46
C LEU A 124 -7.48 -10.13 18.22
N ARG A 125 -7.74 -10.43 16.95
CA ARG A 125 -8.69 -11.46 16.50
C ARG A 125 -7.98 -12.65 15.86
N PHE A 126 -6.87 -12.42 15.14
CA PHE A 126 -6.09 -13.47 14.51
C PHE A 126 -4.60 -13.20 14.62
N GLU A 127 -3.86 -14.27 14.93
CA GLU A 127 -2.41 -14.36 14.86
C GLU A 127 -2.06 -15.53 13.94
N MET A 128 -1.32 -15.24 12.87
CA MET A 128 -1.02 -16.20 11.82
C MET A 128 0.46 -16.12 11.46
N HIS A 129 1.02 -17.20 10.93
CA HIS A 129 2.39 -17.21 10.44
C HIS A 129 2.46 -17.82 9.05
N TYR A 130 3.31 -17.24 8.21
CA TYR A 130 3.53 -17.72 6.83
C TYR A 130 5.02 -17.86 6.53
N THR A 131 5.36 -18.86 5.72
CA THR A 131 6.70 -19.01 5.15
C THR A 131 6.59 -19.19 3.65
N SER A 132 7.11 -18.21 2.88
CA SER A 132 7.13 -18.24 1.41
C SER A 132 5.77 -18.45 0.74
N GLY A 133 4.70 -17.96 1.37
CA GLY A 133 3.31 -18.03 0.88
C GLY A 133 2.48 -19.15 1.51
N GLU A 134 3.12 -20.11 2.18
CA GLU A 134 2.46 -21.24 2.82
C GLU A 134 2.16 -20.94 4.28
N LYS A 135 1.06 -21.50 4.80
CA LYS A 135 0.68 -21.42 6.20
C LYS A 135 1.66 -22.26 7.02
N THR A 136 2.22 -21.70 8.09
CA THR A 136 3.14 -22.41 8.98
C THR A 136 2.90 -22.01 10.43
N GLY A 137 3.42 -22.80 11.37
CA GLY A 137 3.38 -22.51 12.80
C GLY A 137 1.97 -22.57 13.40
N LEU A 138 1.76 -21.88 14.51
CA LEU A 138 0.49 -21.83 15.22
C LEU A 138 -0.36 -20.66 14.73
N TRP A 139 -1.57 -20.97 14.27
CA TRP A 139 -2.57 -19.97 13.94
C TRP A 139 -3.57 -19.89 15.09
N LYS A 140 -3.78 -18.71 15.63
CA LYS A 140 -4.64 -18.46 16.76
C LYS A 140 -5.80 -17.57 16.37
N MET A 141 -6.96 -17.85 16.92
CA MET A 141 -8.16 -17.03 16.83
C MET A 141 -8.63 -16.65 18.23
N PHE A 142 -8.98 -15.39 18.39
CA PHE A 142 -9.45 -14.80 19.64
C PHE A 142 -10.87 -14.28 19.50
N ASP A 143 -11.64 -14.31 20.59
CA ASP A 143 -12.98 -13.72 20.65
C ASP A 143 -12.92 -12.19 20.83
N GLU A 144 -14.07 -11.55 20.93
CA GLU A 144 -14.21 -10.09 21.10
C GLU A 144 -13.62 -9.58 22.42
N SER A 145 -13.44 -10.45 23.40
CA SER A 145 -12.79 -10.11 24.67
C SER A 145 -11.26 -10.30 24.63
N GLY A 146 -10.70 -10.76 23.49
CA GLY A 146 -9.29 -11.09 23.35
C GLY A 146 -8.89 -12.45 23.94
N LYS A 147 -9.87 -13.31 24.28
CA LYS A 147 -9.62 -14.64 24.80
C LYS A 147 -9.39 -15.61 23.64
N LEU A 148 -8.35 -16.46 23.73
CA LEU A 148 -8.06 -17.52 22.77
C LEU A 148 -9.23 -18.52 22.69
N VAL A 149 -9.79 -18.71 21.49
CA VAL A 149 -10.91 -19.64 21.22
C VAL A 149 -10.53 -20.79 20.29
N SER A 150 -9.47 -20.62 19.49
CA SER A 150 -9.00 -21.69 18.60
C SER A 150 -7.51 -21.55 18.31
N GLU A 151 -6.85 -22.69 18.20
CA GLU A 151 -5.46 -22.80 17.77
C GLU A 151 -5.32 -23.97 16.80
N VAL A 152 -4.65 -23.72 15.65
CA VAL A 152 -4.39 -24.72 14.62
C VAL A 152 -2.92 -24.68 14.27
N LYS A 153 -2.25 -25.83 14.33
CA LYS A 153 -0.85 -25.96 13.88
C LYS A 153 -0.82 -26.30 12.39
N HIS A 154 0.01 -25.55 11.67
CA HIS A 154 0.36 -25.81 10.28
C HIS A 154 1.84 -26.21 10.19
N ASP A 155 2.13 -27.22 9.38
CA ASP A 155 3.49 -27.77 9.19
C ASP A 155 4.27 -26.99 8.13
#